data_64a7b97e8c1c73c1bcaaafe989645808
#
_entry.id   64a7b97e8c1c73c1bcaaafe989645808
#
_cell.length_a   1.000
_cell.length_b   1.000
_cell.length_c   1.000
_cell.angle_alpha   90.00
_cell.angle_beta   90.00
_cell.angle_gamma   90.00
#
_symmetry.space_group_name_H-M   'P 1'
#
loop_
_entity.id
_entity.type
_entity.pdbx_description
1 polymer ?
#
loop_
_entity_poly.entity_id
_entity_poly.type
_entity_poly.pdbx_seq_one_letter_code
_entity_poly.pdbx_strand_id
1 'polypeptide(L)'
;MSKIIPVMVHHETGEKAQAAGKKNQEYLKYCIAQAKKYNEKVVLLGDEYNKAWCDDWHNANDFITEKWTKFHAVFENLSTYPTAWAEGIFKRFFLILEYLERNSFEECVIIDSDVLLYLNVSEYEPFRHCKVAAETPLLQDFAMLEKGNGLKWKTCAGFSYFTTQGLREFTDFCIDMYANHKDVRSEERRVGK
;
A
#
# COMPACT_ATOMS: atom_id res chain seq x y z
N MET A 1 -19.65 2.78 -15.70
CA MET A 1 -18.20 2.62 -15.32
C MET A 1 -18.15 2.24 -13.87
N SER A 2 -17.31 1.29 -13.49
CA SER A 2 -17.06 0.95 -12.09
C SER A 2 -16.52 2.17 -11.34
N LYS A 3 -16.83 2.25 -10.05
CA LYS A 3 -16.44 3.35 -9.20
C LYS A 3 -15.11 3.00 -8.53
N ILE A 4 -14.08 3.80 -8.78
CA ILE A 4 -12.79 3.65 -8.10
C ILE A 4 -12.92 4.25 -6.71
N ILE A 5 -12.46 3.55 -5.70
CA ILE A 5 -12.52 4.01 -4.31
C ILE A 5 -11.13 4.31 -3.76
N PRO A 6 -10.91 5.46 -3.11
CA PRO A 6 -9.74 5.71 -2.30
C PRO A 6 -9.76 4.85 -1.03
N VAL A 7 -8.69 4.11 -0.79
CA VAL A 7 -8.53 3.28 0.42
C VAL A 7 -7.24 3.67 1.13
N MET A 8 -7.35 3.99 2.40
CA MET A 8 -6.23 4.24 3.30
C MET A 8 -6.11 3.09 4.30
N VAL A 9 -4.90 2.66 4.59
CA VAL A 9 -4.65 1.74 5.69
C VAL A 9 -3.80 2.45 6.73
N HIS A 10 -4.33 2.55 7.94
CA HIS A 10 -3.64 3.17 9.05
C HIS A 10 -3.86 2.33 10.30
N HIS A 11 -2.97 1.38 10.50
CA HIS A 11 -3.07 0.39 11.53
C HIS A 11 -1.75 0.33 12.30
N GLU A 12 -1.80 0.63 13.58
CA GLU A 12 -0.66 0.52 14.47
C GLU A 12 -0.61 -0.85 15.15
N THR A 13 0.51 -1.50 15.01
CA THR A 13 0.79 -2.77 15.66
C THR A 13 1.80 -2.56 16.79
N GLY A 14 1.33 -2.56 18.04
CA GLY A 14 2.18 -2.63 19.22
C GLY A 14 2.10 -1.43 20.18
N GLU A 15 2.36 -1.71 21.46
CA GLU A 15 2.28 -0.71 22.54
C GLU A 15 3.19 0.50 22.36
N LYS A 16 4.40 0.31 21.80
CA LYS A 16 5.34 1.42 21.55
C LYS A 16 4.88 2.34 20.43
N ALA A 17 4.27 1.78 19.37
CA ALA A 17 3.70 2.56 18.29
C ALA A 17 2.47 3.33 18.79
N GLN A 18 1.61 2.70 19.59
CA GLN A 18 0.46 3.36 20.24
C GLN A 18 0.90 4.51 21.17
N ALA A 19 1.98 4.34 21.93
CA ALA A 19 2.47 5.37 22.83
C ALA A 19 3.09 6.56 22.10
N ALA A 20 3.79 6.31 20.98
CA ALA A 20 4.43 7.35 20.17
C ALA A 20 3.44 8.02 19.19
N GLY A 21 2.50 7.27 18.63
CA GLY A 21 1.66 7.71 17.53
C GLY A 21 0.44 8.53 17.93
N LYS A 22 -0.07 8.37 19.13
CA LYS A 22 -1.32 9.05 19.56
C LYS A 22 -1.31 10.56 19.37
N LYS A 23 -0.16 11.22 19.45
CA LYS A 23 -0.04 12.66 19.25
C LYS A 23 0.22 13.08 17.81
N ASN A 24 0.76 12.21 16.96
CA ASN A 24 1.29 12.57 15.64
C ASN A 24 0.40 12.13 14.47
N GLN A 25 -0.71 11.43 14.73
CA GLN A 25 -1.56 10.88 13.67
C GLN A 25 -2.75 11.75 13.28
N GLU A 26 -2.90 12.91 13.88
CA GLU A 26 -4.04 13.80 13.57
C GLU A 26 -4.05 14.29 12.11
N TYR A 27 -2.91 14.25 11.42
CA TYR A 27 -2.83 14.53 9.98
C TYR A 27 -3.77 13.63 9.16
N LEU A 28 -4.01 12.40 9.57
CA LEU A 28 -4.93 11.48 8.91
C LEU A 28 -6.34 12.06 8.77
N LYS A 29 -6.82 12.80 9.79
CA LYS A 29 -8.13 13.48 9.72
C LYS A 29 -8.18 14.45 8.55
N TYR A 30 -7.10 15.20 8.33
CA TYR A 30 -7.01 16.16 7.23
C TYR A 30 -6.92 15.45 5.87
N CYS A 31 -6.20 14.35 5.78
CA CYS A 31 -6.09 13.55 4.56
C CYS A 31 -7.44 12.93 4.18
N ILE A 32 -8.17 12.36 5.14
CA ILE A 32 -9.52 11.83 4.93
C ILE A 32 -10.48 12.95 4.53
N ALA A 33 -10.50 14.06 5.27
CA ALA A 33 -11.37 15.19 4.97
C ALA A 33 -11.10 15.79 3.59
N GLN A 34 -9.83 15.84 3.17
CA GLN A 34 -9.45 16.34 1.85
C GLN A 34 -9.90 15.35 0.75
N ALA A 35 -9.67 14.06 0.93
CA ALA A 35 -10.10 13.04 -0.03
C ALA A 35 -11.63 13.03 -0.22
N LYS A 36 -12.39 13.21 0.85
CA LYS A 36 -13.87 13.29 0.82
C LYS A 36 -14.43 14.49 0.07
N LYS A 37 -13.67 15.56 -0.11
CA LYS A 37 -14.12 16.72 -0.93
C LYS A 37 -14.27 16.37 -2.41
N TYR A 38 -13.52 15.41 -2.88
CA TYR A 38 -13.46 15.03 -4.30
C TYR A 38 -14.04 13.66 -4.58
N ASN A 39 -14.16 12.81 -3.56
CA ASN A 39 -14.61 11.42 -3.73
C ASN A 39 -15.81 11.16 -2.80
N GLU A 40 -16.86 10.62 -3.35
CA GLU A 40 -18.08 10.29 -2.60
C GLU A 40 -17.84 9.26 -1.49
N LYS A 41 -16.93 8.32 -1.74
CA LYS A 41 -16.55 7.27 -0.82
C LYS A 41 -15.04 7.32 -0.56
N VAL A 42 -14.64 7.28 0.71
CA VAL A 42 -13.25 7.13 1.16
C VAL A 42 -13.24 6.10 2.26
N VAL A 43 -12.44 5.07 2.13
CA VAL A 43 -12.37 3.94 3.06
C VAL A 43 -11.14 4.04 3.93
N LEU A 44 -11.31 3.78 5.22
CA LEU A 44 -10.22 3.63 6.18
C LEU A 44 -10.23 2.22 6.78
N LEU A 45 -9.20 1.44 6.49
CA LEU A 45 -8.88 0.23 7.26
C LEU A 45 -7.97 0.64 8.42
N GLY A 46 -8.53 0.72 9.60
CA GLY A 46 -7.90 1.35 10.76
C GLY A 46 -7.92 0.49 12.02
N ASP A 47 -7.64 1.11 13.13
CA ASP A 47 -7.81 0.57 14.46
C ASP A 47 -8.88 1.36 15.25
N GLU A 48 -9.23 0.90 16.44
CA GLU A 48 -10.27 1.57 17.25
C GLU A 48 -9.93 3.02 17.57
N TYR A 49 -8.66 3.40 17.55
CA TYR A 49 -8.23 4.76 17.87
C TYR A 49 -8.66 5.77 16.80
N ASN A 50 -8.63 5.37 15.53
CA ASN A 50 -8.96 6.26 14.40
C ASN A 50 -10.37 6.06 13.83
N LYS A 51 -11.17 5.22 14.47
CA LYS A 51 -12.54 4.88 14.06
C LYS A 51 -13.44 6.10 13.82
N ALA A 52 -13.36 7.10 14.67
CA ALA A 52 -14.18 8.30 14.59
C ALA A 52 -13.76 9.26 13.45
N TRP A 53 -12.69 8.96 12.71
CA TRP A 53 -12.14 9.89 11.72
C TRP A 53 -12.66 9.64 10.30
N CYS A 54 -13.25 8.46 10.06
CA CYS A 54 -13.80 8.11 8.76
C CYS A 54 -15.16 7.42 8.94
N ASP A 55 -16.18 7.87 8.20
CA ASP A 55 -17.52 7.27 8.27
C ASP A 55 -17.53 5.84 7.71
N ASP A 56 -16.69 5.58 6.71
CA ASP A 56 -16.49 4.25 6.13
C ASP A 56 -15.21 3.62 6.71
N TRP A 57 -15.25 3.43 8.01
CA TRP A 57 -14.17 2.81 8.76
C TRP A 57 -14.43 1.31 8.97
N HIS A 58 -13.38 0.52 8.85
CA HIS A 58 -13.37 -0.91 9.15
C HIS A 58 -12.14 -1.25 10.00
N ASN A 59 -12.29 -2.22 10.90
CA ASN A 59 -11.15 -2.70 11.66
C ASN A 59 -10.20 -3.48 10.73
N ALA A 60 -8.97 -3.02 10.59
CA ALA A 60 -7.97 -3.64 9.74
C ALA A 60 -7.71 -5.12 10.09
N ASN A 61 -7.83 -5.50 11.35
CA ASN A 61 -7.64 -6.88 11.79
C ASN A 61 -8.69 -7.85 11.24
N ASP A 62 -9.87 -7.37 10.88
CA ASP A 62 -10.94 -8.22 10.33
C ASP A 62 -10.60 -8.73 8.90
N PHE A 63 -9.60 -8.12 8.26
CA PHE A 63 -9.13 -8.45 6.92
C PHE A 63 -7.83 -9.24 6.89
N ILE A 64 -7.38 -9.73 8.04
CA ILE A 64 -6.26 -10.68 8.12
C ILE A 64 -6.73 -12.04 7.64
N THR A 65 -6.09 -12.56 6.59
CA THR A 65 -6.47 -13.82 5.94
C THR A 65 -5.32 -14.83 5.94
N GLU A 66 -5.62 -16.04 5.49
CA GLU A 66 -4.63 -17.08 5.25
C GLU A 66 -3.56 -16.62 4.24
N LYS A 67 -3.95 -15.81 3.24
CA LYS A 67 -3.01 -15.25 2.24
C LYS A 67 -1.98 -14.34 2.89
N TRP A 68 -2.41 -13.46 3.80
CA TRP A 68 -1.48 -12.65 4.61
C TRP A 68 -0.58 -13.54 5.48
N THR A 69 -1.15 -14.55 6.14
CA THR A 69 -0.39 -15.47 7.00
C THR A 69 0.69 -16.22 6.21
N LYS A 70 0.39 -16.64 4.98
CA LYS A 70 1.37 -17.27 4.06
C LYS A 70 2.51 -16.30 3.72
N PHE A 71 2.21 -15.06 3.39
CA PHE A 71 3.23 -14.05 3.13
C PHE A 71 4.09 -13.78 4.37
N HIS A 72 3.45 -13.56 5.52
CA HIS A 72 4.14 -13.30 6.78
C HIS A 72 5.12 -14.42 7.17
N ALA A 73 4.77 -15.68 6.89
CA ALA A 73 5.62 -16.83 7.17
C ALA A 73 6.91 -16.89 6.32
N VAL A 74 6.91 -16.29 5.13
CA VAL A 74 8.07 -16.25 4.23
C VAL A 74 8.76 -14.89 4.21
N PHE A 75 8.15 -13.86 4.81
CA PHE A 75 8.67 -12.51 4.82
C PHE A 75 10.03 -12.43 5.53
N GLU A 76 11.01 -11.86 4.85
CA GLU A 76 12.31 -11.48 5.41
C GLU A 76 12.53 -9.99 5.12
N ASN A 77 12.88 -9.21 6.16
CA ASN A 77 13.18 -7.80 5.95
C ASN A 77 14.51 -7.63 5.20
N LEU A 78 14.41 -7.30 3.93
CA LEU A 78 15.55 -7.05 3.03
C LEU A 78 15.95 -5.57 2.99
N SER A 79 15.24 -4.71 3.72
CA SER A 79 15.45 -3.26 3.75
C SER A 79 16.27 -2.83 4.97
N THR A 80 16.66 -1.55 4.98
CA THR A 80 17.28 -0.90 6.13
C THR A 80 16.29 -0.37 7.17
N TYR A 81 14.99 -0.48 6.88
CA TYR A 81 13.93 -0.03 7.77
C TYR A 81 13.64 -1.04 8.89
N PRO A 82 13.05 -0.61 10.01
CA PRO A 82 12.58 -1.55 11.04
C PRO A 82 11.63 -2.59 10.46
N THR A 83 11.78 -3.85 10.89
CA THR A 83 11.01 -4.98 10.33
C THR A 83 9.50 -4.76 10.39
N ALA A 84 8.98 -4.28 11.50
CA ALA A 84 7.54 -4.01 11.64
C ALA A 84 7.03 -2.95 10.64
N TRP A 85 7.86 -1.95 10.31
CA TRP A 85 7.50 -0.94 9.31
C TRP A 85 7.52 -1.51 7.89
N ALA A 86 8.60 -2.24 7.56
CA ALA A 86 8.72 -2.88 6.25
C ALA A 86 7.59 -3.89 6.00
N GLU A 87 7.26 -4.68 7.01
CA GLU A 87 6.14 -5.62 6.97
C GLU A 87 4.79 -4.90 6.79
N GLY A 88 4.59 -3.80 7.50
CA GLY A 88 3.37 -2.97 7.41
C GLY A 88 3.11 -2.44 6.01
N ILE A 89 4.17 -2.11 5.25
CA ILE A 89 4.05 -1.69 3.85
C ILE A 89 3.42 -2.78 2.99
N PHE A 90 3.81 -4.05 3.18
CA PHE A 90 3.22 -5.15 2.43
C PHE A 90 1.83 -5.51 2.96
N LYS A 91 1.65 -5.55 4.28
CA LYS A 91 0.40 -5.94 4.93
C LYS A 91 -0.80 -5.20 4.36
N ARG A 92 -0.68 -3.91 4.09
CA ARG A 92 -1.78 -3.10 3.54
C ARG A 92 -2.37 -3.65 2.24
N PHE A 93 -1.54 -4.19 1.35
CA PHE A 93 -2.02 -4.73 0.07
C PHE A 93 -2.90 -5.97 0.28
N PHE A 94 -2.54 -6.82 1.23
CA PHE A 94 -3.32 -8.02 1.58
C PHE A 94 -4.65 -7.65 2.26
N LEU A 95 -4.64 -6.68 3.17
CA LEU A 95 -5.86 -6.20 3.84
C LEU A 95 -6.82 -5.55 2.85
N ILE A 96 -6.30 -4.73 1.94
CA ILE A 96 -7.10 -4.06 0.92
C ILE A 96 -7.68 -5.09 -0.05
N LEU A 97 -6.90 -6.06 -0.51
CA LEU A 97 -7.40 -7.12 -1.39
C LEU A 97 -8.62 -7.81 -0.76
N GLU A 98 -8.50 -8.24 0.48
CA GLU A 98 -9.61 -8.89 1.19
C GLU A 98 -10.82 -7.98 1.33
N TYR A 99 -10.60 -6.68 1.63
CA TYR A 99 -11.68 -5.69 1.70
C TYR A 99 -12.41 -5.57 0.36
N LEU A 100 -11.68 -5.45 -0.75
CA LEU A 100 -12.26 -5.34 -2.09
C LEU A 100 -13.06 -6.59 -2.46
N GLU A 101 -12.53 -7.77 -2.20
CA GLU A 101 -13.18 -9.05 -2.51
C GLU A 101 -14.47 -9.24 -1.73
N ARG A 102 -14.47 -8.98 -0.41
CA ARG A 102 -15.68 -9.09 0.44
C ARG A 102 -16.78 -8.12 0.04
N ASN A 103 -16.41 -6.95 -0.47
CA ASN A 103 -17.37 -5.91 -0.83
C ASN A 103 -17.64 -5.84 -2.34
N SER A 104 -17.10 -6.76 -3.14
CA SER A 104 -17.25 -6.82 -4.59
C SER A 104 -16.86 -5.53 -5.31
N PHE A 105 -15.81 -4.86 -4.82
CA PHE A 105 -15.21 -3.72 -5.51
C PHE A 105 -14.23 -4.21 -6.57
N GLU A 106 -14.25 -3.58 -7.73
CA GLU A 106 -13.40 -3.95 -8.87
C GLU A 106 -12.07 -3.19 -8.90
N GLU A 107 -12.05 -1.98 -8.32
CA GLU A 107 -10.94 -1.04 -8.46
C GLU A 107 -10.76 -0.20 -7.19
N CYS A 108 -9.52 0.13 -6.87
CA CYS A 108 -9.19 1.09 -5.81
C CYS A 108 -7.96 1.94 -6.14
N VAL A 109 -7.84 3.05 -5.43
CA VAL A 109 -6.59 3.78 -5.26
C VAL A 109 -6.14 3.64 -3.81
N ILE A 110 -4.96 3.09 -3.62
CA ILE A 110 -4.30 2.99 -2.32
C ILE A 110 -3.57 4.29 -2.07
N ILE A 111 -3.82 4.90 -0.92
CA ILE A 111 -3.24 6.20 -0.54
C ILE A 111 -2.58 6.07 0.82
N ASP A 112 -1.35 6.54 0.93
CA ASP A 112 -0.70 6.67 2.23
C ASP A 112 -1.46 7.67 3.11
N SER A 113 -1.48 7.40 4.40
CA SER A 113 -2.26 8.16 5.38
C SER A 113 -1.81 9.61 5.58
N ASP A 114 -0.68 10.01 5.00
CA ASP A 114 -0.09 11.35 5.01
C ASP A 114 -0.17 12.06 3.63
N VAL A 115 -0.90 11.49 2.67
CA VAL A 115 -1.11 12.06 1.34
C VAL A 115 -2.43 12.83 1.27
N LEU A 116 -2.39 14.06 0.76
CA LEU A 116 -3.56 14.89 0.48
C LEU A 116 -4.06 14.68 -0.95
N LEU A 117 -5.27 14.14 -1.10
CA LEU A 117 -5.88 13.85 -2.40
C LEU A 117 -6.73 15.03 -2.89
N TYR A 118 -6.40 15.61 -4.06
CA TYR A 118 -7.06 16.76 -4.66
C TYR A 118 -7.83 16.44 -5.95
N LEU A 119 -8.13 15.18 -6.20
CA LEU A 119 -8.85 14.77 -7.42
C LEU A 119 -9.93 13.72 -7.12
N ASN A 120 -10.91 13.62 -8.00
CA ASN A 120 -11.83 12.50 -8.06
C ASN A 120 -11.14 11.35 -8.79
N VAL A 121 -10.78 10.29 -8.07
CA VAL A 121 -10.03 9.17 -8.66
C VAL A 121 -10.84 8.41 -9.72
N SER A 122 -12.18 8.45 -9.64
CA SER A 122 -13.04 7.80 -10.63
C SER A 122 -13.06 8.52 -11.99
N GLU A 123 -12.68 9.79 -12.02
CA GLU A 123 -12.61 10.62 -13.23
C GLU A 123 -11.22 10.62 -13.88
N TYR A 124 -10.21 10.00 -13.24
CA TYR A 124 -8.87 9.96 -13.77
C TYR A 124 -8.73 8.88 -14.84
N GLU A 125 -8.90 9.30 -16.09
CA GLU A 125 -8.93 8.42 -17.27
C GLU A 125 -7.73 7.47 -17.39
N PRO A 126 -6.47 7.85 -17.09
CA PRO A 126 -5.34 6.94 -17.24
C PRO A 126 -5.47 5.63 -16.48
N PHE A 127 -6.21 5.59 -15.36
CA PHE A 127 -6.43 4.34 -14.63
C PHE A 127 -7.23 3.30 -15.41
N ARG A 128 -8.06 3.73 -16.38
CA ARG A 128 -8.91 2.84 -17.18
C ARG A 128 -8.13 1.95 -18.16
N HIS A 129 -6.85 2.23 -18.34
CA HIS A 129 -6.02 1.55 -19.35
C HIS A 129 -5.01 0.58 -18.74
N CYS A 130 -5.03 0.35 -17.43
CA CYS A 130 -4.08 -0.52 -16.78
C CYS A 130 -4.71 -1.32 -15.64
N LYS A 131 -4.07 -2.40 -15.23
CA LYS A 131 -4.44 -3.17 -14.04
C LYS A 131 -3.80 -2.62 -12.76
N VAL A 132 -2.63 -2.00 -12.92
CA VAL A 132 -1.82 -1.44 -11.84
C VAL A 132 -1.15 -0.17 -12.34
N ALA A 133 -1.21 0.88 -11.55
CA ALA A 133 -0.40 2.09 -11.72
C ALA A 133 0.20 2.50 -10.38
N ALA A 134 1.42 2.95 -10.38
CA ALA A 134 2.09 3.46 -9.20
C ALA A 134 2.83 4.75 -9.54
N GLU A 135 2.99 5.60 -8.54
CA GLU A 135 3.79 6.81 -8.67
C GLU A 135 5.24 6.45 -8.99
N THR A 136 5.80 7.13 -9.99
CA THR A 136 7.23 7.06 -10.29
C THR A 136 7.89 8.39 -9.93
N PRO A 137 9.13 8.38 -9.43
CA PRO A 137 9.88 9.62 -9.20
C PRO A 137 9.98 10.45 -10.47
N LEU A 138 9.98 11.77 -10.33
CA LEU A 138 10.19 12.68 -11.44
C LEU A 138 11.52 12.39 -12.16
N LEU A 139 11.57 12.68 -13.48
CA LEU A 139 12.76 12.46 -14.33
C LEU A 139 14.08 13.02 -13.76
N GLN A 140 14.02 14.05 -12.91
CA GLN A 140 15.17 14.60 -12.21
C GLN A 140 15.80 13.60 -11.23
N ASP A 141 14.98 12.74 -10.63
CA ASP A 141 15.45 11.69 -9.72
C ASP A 141 16.09 10.53 -10.49
N PHE A 142 15.68 10.30 -11.74
CA PHE A 142 16.31 9.32 -12.65
C PHE A 142 17.75 9.70 -12.99
N ALA A 143 18.03 10.97 -13.25
CA ALA A 143 19.39 11.45 -13.55
C ALA A 143 20.35 11.29 -12.36
N MET A 144 19.85 11.31 -11.13
CA MET A 144 20.63 10.99 -9.94
C MET A 144 20.85 9.48 -9.74
N LEU A 145 19.94 8.64 -10.25
CA LEU A 145 20.01 7.18 -10.17
C LEU A 145 21.01 6.58 -11.18
N GLU A 146 21.21 7.22 -12.33
CA GLU A 146 22.21 6.80 -13.34
C GLU A 146 23.66 6.96 -12.88
N LYS A 147 23.92 7.82 -11.89
CA LYS A 147 25.28 8.06 -11.38
C LYS A 147 25.79 7.05 -10.35
N GLY A 148 24.96 6.09 -9.94
CA GLY A 148 25.32 5.11 -8.92
C GLY A 148 24.72 3.72 -9.15
N ASN A 149 25.48 2.84 -9.80
CA ASN A 149 25.32 1.38 -9.76
C ASN A 149 23.89 0.82 -9.85
N GLY A 150 23.37 0.69 -11.07
CA GLY A 150 22.22 -0.12 -11.41
C GLY A 150 20.87 0.62 -11.31
N LEU A 151 19.95 0.25 -12.17
CA LEU A 151 18.57 0.69 -12.23
C LEU A 151 17.86 0.39 -10.88
N LYS A 152 17.86 1.34 -9.97
CA LYS A 152 17.04 1.28 -8.78
C LYS A 152 15.67 1.89 -9.12
N TRP A 153 14.75 1.06 -9.54
CA TRP A 153 13.35 1.44 -9.67
C TRP A 153 12.82 1.83 -8.28
N LYS A 154 12.63 3.12 -8.06
CA LYS A 154 11.90 3.61 -6.90
C LYS A 154 10.49 3.91 -7.35
N THR A 155 9.60 2.95 -7.19
CA THR A 155 8.17 3.25 -7.20
C THR A 155 7.75 3.64 -5.79
N CYS A 156 7.05 4.75 -5.65
CA CYS A 156 6.41 5.09 -4.39
C CYS A 156 5.04 4.41 -4.37
N ALA A 157 4.81 3.57 -3.38
CA ALA A 157 3.51 2.94 -3.19
C ALA A 157 2.54 3.84 -2.40
N GLY A 158 2.94 5.08 -2.11
CA GLY A 158 2.14 6.06 -1.37
C GLY A 158 0.89 6.52 -2.09
N PHE A 159 0.89 6.42 -3.42
CA PHE A 159 -0.27 6.59 -4.28
C PHE A 159 -0.20 5.55 -5.40
N SER A 160 -1.10 4.57 -5.36
CA SER A 160 -1.12 3.50 -6.35
C SER A 160 -2.54 3.05 -6.67
N TYR A 161 -2.79 2.80 -7.96
CA TYR A 161 -4.05 2.26 -8.45
C TYR A 161 -3.92 0.77 -8.69
N PHE A 162 -4.98 0.04 -8.34
CA PHE A 162 -5.12 -1.39 -8.61
C PHE A 162 -6.55 -1.73 -9.04
N THR A 163 -6.66 -2.59 -10.04
CA THR A 163 -7.85 -3.44 -10.14
C THR A 163 -7.74 -4.55 -9.08
N THR A 164 -8.86 -5.09 -8.62
CA THR A 164 -8.86 -6.21 -7.65
C THR A 164 -8.09 -7.41 -8.21
N GLN A 165 -8.19 -7.68 -9.50
CA GLN A 165 -7.40 -8.71 -10.16
C GLN A 165 -5.90 -8.37 -10.14
N GLY A 166 -5.51 -7.12 -10.45
CA GLY A 166 -4.11 -6.68 -10.40
C GLY A 166 -3.53 -6.76 -8.99
N LEU A 167 -4.33 -6.44 -7.97
CA LEU A 167 -3.90 -6.54 -6.57
C LEU A 167 -3.74 -8.00 -6.13
N ARG A 168 -4.60 -8.90 -6.61
CA ARG A 168 -4.48 -10.34 -6.37
C ARG A 168 -3.18 -10.89 -6.99
N GLU A 169 -2.92 -10.56 -8.25
CA GLU A 169 -1.70 -10.95 -8.96
C GLU A 169 -0.45 -10.41 -8.24
N PHE A 170 -0.49 -9.15 -7.78
CA PHE A 170 0.61 -8.53 -7.04
C PHE A 170 0.87 -9.22 -5.69
N THR A 171 -0.16 -9.54 -4.92
CA THR A 171 0.02 -10.23 -3.62
C THR A 171 0.50 -11.67 -3.80
N ASP A 172 0.09 -12.38 -4.85
CA ASP A 172 0.60 -13.70 -5.20
C ASP A 172 2.08 -13.62 -5.59
N PHE A 173 2.45 -12.64 -6.42
CA PHE A 173 3.84 -12.36 -6.78
C PHE A 173 4.71 -12.07 -5.53
N CYS A 174 4.20 -11.30 -4.57
CA CYS A 174 4.94 -11.03 -3.33
C CYS A 174 5.23 -12.34 -2.56
N ILE A 175 4.24 -13.22 -2.42
CA ILE A 175 4.43 -14.52 -1.75
C ILE A 175 5.51 -15.34 -2.47
N ASP A 176 5.41 -15.48 -3.78
CA ASP A 176 6.34 -16.27 -4.58
C ASP A 176 7.77 -15.72 -4.53
N MET A 177 7.91 -14.39 -4.66
CA MET A 177 9.21 -13.73 -4.59
C MET A 177 9.89 -13.93 -3.24
N TYR A 178 9.16 -13.80 -2.13
CA TYR A 178 9.73 -13.97 -0.80
C TYR A 178 9.99 -15.43 -0.44
N ALA A 179 9.17 -16.35 -0.92
CA ALA A 179 9.41 -17.79 -0.75
C ALA A 179 10.69 -18.24 -1.47
N ASN A 180 11.00 -17.65 -2.62
CA ASN A 180 12.12 -18.05 -3.50
C ASN A 180 13.31 -17.07 -3.48
N HIS A 181 13.31 -16.04 -2.63
CA HIS A 181 14.31 -14.97 -2.63
C HIS A 181 15.77 -15.43 -2.45
N LYS A 182 15.99 -16.61 -1.88
CA LYS A 182 17.35 -17.19 -1.72
C LYS A 182 18.00 -17.46 -3.09
N ASP A 183 17.21 -17.81 -4.09
CA ASP A 183 17.70 -18.05 -5.44
C ASP A 183 18.05 -16.75 -6.15
N VAL A 184 17.23 -15.70 -5.96
CA VAL A 184 17.49 -14.38 -6.54
C VAL A 184 18.81 -13.78 -5.99
N ARG A 185 19.06 -13.89 -4.69
CA ARG A 185 20.32 -13.45 -4.07
C ARG A 185 21.55 -14.23 -4.57
N SER A 186 21.39 -15.50 -4.92
CA SER A 186 22.50 -16.31 -5.47
C SER A 186 22.92 -15.83 -6.84
N GLU A 187 22.00 -15.34 -7.66
CA GLU A 187 22.28 -14.78 -8.98
C GLU A 187 22.92 -13.38 -8.91
N GLU A 188 22.43 -12.49 -8.07
CA GLU A 188 23.05 -11.17 -7.86
C GLU A 188 24.49 -11.29 -7.37
N ARG A 189 24.83 -12.28 -6.53
CA ARG A 189 26.20 -12.54 -6.10
C ARG A 189 27.09 -13.11 -7.21
N ARG A 190 26.51 -13.76 -8.23
CA ARG A 190 27.25 -14.29 -9.39
C ARG A 190 27.58 -13.22 -10.40
N VAL A 191 26.74 -12.19 -10.53
CA VAL A 191 26.94 -11.09 -11.49
C VAL A 191 27.91 -10.03 -10.95
N GLY A 192 28.14 -9.98 -9.64
CA GLY A 192 29.05 -9.03 -8.96
C GLY A 192 30.48 -9.52 -8.74
N LYS A 193 30.91 -10.61 -9.41
CA LYS A 193 32.29 -11.10 -9.49
C LYS A 193 32.73 -11.04 -10.96
#